data_a4f9783be2c0a3d873e905fe64cc80f8
#
_entry.id   a4f9783be2c0a3d873e905fe64cc80f8
#
_cell.length_a   1.000
_cell.length_b   1.000
_cell.length_c   1.000
_cell.angle_alpha   90.00
_cell.angle_beta   90.00
_cell.angle_gamma   90.00
#
_symmetry.space_group_name_H-M   'P 1'
#
loop_
_entity.id
_entity.type
_entity.pdbx_description
1 polymer ?
#
loop_
_entity_poly.entity_id
_entity_poly.type
_entity_poly.pdbx_seq_one_letter_code
_entity_poly.pdbx_strand_id
1 'polypeptide(L)'
;MKVAVIGATGQAGSLITQKLVAAGADVTALVWNASRLKVDVPVIEKDIFALTQADLAPFDVIIEAFRAPEGQEIQHLQAMRHLMSLLEGSPTRLIAVGGTSSLYIDATRTKRQIDLVDVTAPFYPVAKYMSDAALELKASDLNYTYFSPAAYFDPAGPETGAYSLATDIFTLNRSGKSYISMADFASAMRDIVLNGTHQREHISIYQN
;
A
#
# COMPACT_ATOMS: atom_id res chain seq x y z
N MET A 1 0.89 -11.68 16.30
CA MET A 1 0.23 -10.80 15.32
C MET A 1 0.19 -11.54 14.01
N LYS A 2 -1.01 -11.75 13.48
CA LYS A 2 -1.25 -12.42 12.20
C LYS A 2 -1.41 -11.38 11.10
N VAL A 3 -0.63 -11.50 10.04
CA VAL A 3 -0.59 -10.53 8.94
C VAL A 3 -1.00 -11.22 7.64
N ALA A 4 -1.97 -10.65 6.93
CA ALA A 4 -2.27 -11.05 5.56
C ALA A 4 -1.64 -10.07 4.58
N VAL A 5 -1.05 -10.57 3.48
CA VAL A 5 -0.54 -9.73 2.39
C VAL A 5 -1.28 -10.06 1.10
N ILE A 6 -2.16 -9.15 0.69
CA ILE A 6 -2.85 -9.21 -0.60
C ILE A 6 -1.87 -8.74 -1.68
N GLY A 7 -1.76 -9.51 -2.77
CA GLY A 7 -0.80 -9.20 -3.84
C GLY A 7 0.64 -9.60 -3.52
N ALA A 8 0.85 -10.60 -2.63
CA ALA A 8 2.17 -11.09 -2.22
C ALA A 8 3.05 -11.62 -3.37
N THR A 9 2.51 -11.85 -4.55
CA THR A 9 3.25 -12.23 -5.77
C THR A 9 3.69 -11.05 -6.63
N GLY A 10 3.23 -9.82 -6.30
CA GLY A 10 3.64 -8.58 -6.96
C GLY A 10 5.04 -8.12 -6.53
N GLN A 11 5.57 -7.08 -7.18
CA GLN A 11 6.90 -6.55 -6.88
C GLN A 11 7.02 -6.06 -5.43
N ALA A 12 6.18 -5.10 -5.03
CA ALA A 12 6.19 -4.57 -3.66
C ALA A 12 5.70 -5.61 -2.65
N GLY A 13 4.55 -6.28 -2.92
CA GLY A 13 3.98 -7.28 -2.01
C GLY A 13 4.91 -8.44 -1.70
N SER A 14 5.71 -8.91 -2.69
CA SER A 14 6.70 -9.96 -2.48
C SER A 14 7.82 -9.53 -1.54
N LEU A 15 8.36 -8.31 -1.69
CA LEU A 15 9.38 -7.77 -0.80
C LEU A 15 8.85 -7.54 0.61
N ILE A 16 7.64 -7.00 0.74
CA ILE A 16 6.96 -6.81 2.03
C ILE A 16 6.79 -8.16 2.74
N THR A 17 6.30 -9.18 2.02
CA THR A 17 6.13 -10.54 2.57
C THR A 17 7.46 -11.10 3.07
N GLN A 18 8.51 -11.00 2.27
CA GLN A 18 9.85 -11.47 2.64
C GLN A 18 10.38 -10.77 3.91
N LYS A 19 10.22 -9.44 3.99
CA LYS A 19 10.67 -8.65 5.15
C LYS A 19 9.93 -9.01 6.43
N LEU A 20 8.62 -9.22 6.36
CA LEU A 20 7.81 -9.62 7.50
C LEU A 20 8.15 -11.03 7.98
N VAL A 21 8.31 -11.99 7.06
CA VAL A 21 8.72 -13.37 7.38
C VAL A 21 10.10 -13.39 8.02
N ALA A 22 11.07 -12.68 7.45
CA ALA A 22 12.43 -12.57 7.98
C ALA A 22 12.47 -11.95 9.40
N ALA A 23 11.48 -11.12 9.73
CA ALA A 23 11.31 -10.54 11.06
C ALA A 23 10.48 -11.42 12.03
N GLY A 24 10.09 -12.63 11.63
CA GLY A 24 9.37 -13.59 12.46
C GLY A 24 7.87 -13.33 12.59
N ALA A 25 7.27 -12.52 11.71
CA ALA A 25 5.83 -12.33 11.69
C ALA A 25 5.09 -13.57 11.17
N ASP A 26 3.88 -13.81 11.68
CA ASP A 26 2.97 -14.86 11.21
C ASP A 26 2.23 -14.35 9.96
N VAL A 27 2.76 -14.66 8.78
CA VAL A 27 2.31 -14.11 7.50
C VAL A 27 1.55 -15.15 6.68
N THR A 28 0.40 -14.75 6.14
CA THR A 28 -0.35 -15.50 5.12
C THR A 28 -0.42 -14.68 3.83
N ALA A 29 -0.09 -15.30 2.70
CA ALA A 29 -0.21 -14.68 1.39
C ALA A 29 -1.64 -14.83 0.85
N LEU A 30 -2.26 -13.73 0.41
CA LEU A 30 -3.53 -13.70 -0.31
C LEU A 30 -3.24 -13.38 -1.77
N VAL A 31 -3.40 -14.35 -2.65
CA VAL A 31 -2.98 -14.25 -4.05
C VAL A 31 -3.96 -14.95 -4.98
N TRP A 32 -4.13 -14.45 -6.19
CA TRP A 32 -4.96 -15.10 -7.22
C TRP A 32 -4.26 -16.29 -7.90
N ASN A 33 -2.92 -16.37 -7.79
CA ASN A 33 -2.11 -17.47 -8.32
C ASN A 33 -0.88 -17.68 -7.44
N ALA A 34 -0.85 -18.79 -6.71
CA ALA A 34 0.20 -19.12 -5.75
C ALA A 34 1.51 -19.58 -6.43
N SER A 35 1.49 -20.03 -7.69
CA SER A 35 2.67 -20.54 -8.37
C SER A 35 3.81 -19.51 -8.51
N ARG A 36 3.51 -18.22 -8.33
CA ARG A 36 4.47 -17.10 -8.41
C ARG A 36 4.99 -16.64 -7.06
N LEU A 37 4.55 -17.27 -5.96
CA LEU A 37 4.99 -16.89 -4.62
C LEU A 37 6.48 -17.29 -4.43
N LYS A 38 7.25 -16.36 -3.83
CA LYS A 38 8.71 -16.52 -3.67
C LYS A 38 9.13 -16.92 -2.25
N VAL A 39 8.18 -17.05 -1.35
CA VAL A 39 8.38 -17.41 0.06
C VAL A 39 7.44 -18.54 0.46
N ASP A 40 7.89 -19.39 1.36
CA ASP A 40 7.07 -20.49 1.90
C ASP A 40 6.25 -19.96 3.11
N VAL A 41 5.00 -19.66 2.86
CA VAL A 41 4.02 -19.19 3.86
C VAL A 41 2.64 -19.78 3.55
N PRO A 42 1.73 -19.87 4.52
CA PRO A 42 0.33 -20.22 4.26
C PRO A 42 -0.28 -19.33 3.17
N VAL A 43 -1.15 -19.92 2.34
CA VAL A 43 -1.74 -19.24 1.17
C VAL A 43 -3.26 -19.34 1.21
N ILE A 44 -3.93 -18.23 0.93
CA ILE A 44 -5.32 -18.18 0.48
C ILE A 44 -5.30 -17.80 -1.00
N GLU A 45 -5.59 -18.79 -1.87
CA GLU A 45 -5.60 -18.58 -3.33
C GLU A 45 -7.00 -18.17 -3.78
N LYS A 46 -7.20 -16.85 -3.87
CA LYS A 46 -8.46 -16.22 -4.29
C LYS A 46 -8.18 -14.90 -5.01
N ASP A 47 -9.07 -14.54 -5.94
CA ASP A 47 -9.15 -13.18 -6.46
C ASP A 47 -9.54 -12.22 -5.32
N ILE A 48 -9.01 -10.97 -5.35
CA ILE A 48 -9.31 -9.97 -4.32
C ILE A 48 -10.81 -9.71 -4.18
N PHE A 49 -11.56 -9.74 -5.29
CA PHE A 49 -13.01 -9.53 -5.31
C PHE A 49 -13.82 -10.77 -4.84
N ALA A 50 -13.17 -11.93 -4.73
CA ALA A 50 -13.76 -13.16 -4.17
C ALA A 50 -13.47 -13.34 -2.67
N LEU A 51 -12.67 -12.46 -2.06
CA LEU A 51 -12.42 -12.47 -0.63
C LEU A 51 -13.73 -12.20 0.14
N THR A 52 -13.86 -12.82 1.28
CA THR A 52 -15.01 -12.68 2.18
C THR A 52 -14.54 -12.18 3.55
N GLN A 53 -15.46 -11.71 4.37
CA GLN A 53 -15.18 -11.35 5.75
C GLN A 53 -14.56 -12.53 6.54
N ALA A 54 -15.01 -13.76 6.30
CA ALA A 54 -14.46 -14.95 6.95
C ALA A 54 -13.00 -15.22 6.56
N ASP A 55 -12.60 -14.89 5.33
CA ASP A 55 -11.21 -15.01 4.90
C ASP A 55 -10.29 -14.01 5.61
N LEU A 56 -10.82 -12.85 6.00
CA LEU A 56 -10.04 -11.74 6.59
C LEU A 56 -10.10 -11.72 8.12
N ALA A 57 -11.13 -12.29 8.73
CA ALA A 57 -11.36 -12.27 10.18
C ALA A 57 -10.21 -12.81 11.05
N PRO A 58 -9.37 -13.79 10.60
CA PRO A 58 -8.27 -14.29 11.42
C PRO A 58 -7.09 -13.33 11.60
N PHE A 59 -7.02 -12.21 10.84
CA PHE A 59 -5.83 -11.36 10.78
C PHE A 59 -5.96 -10.10 11.62
N ASP A 60 -4.86 -9.74 12.29
CA ASP A 60 -4.72 -8.48 13.01
C ASP A 60 -4.44 -7.32 12.05
N VAL A 61 -3.67 -7.59 10.98
CA VAL A 61 -3.26 -6.63 9.95
C VAL A 61 -3.44 -7.23 8.55
N ILE A 62 -4.01 -6.45 7.65
CA ILE A 62 -4.08 -6.76 6.23
C ILE A 62 -3.30 -5.70 5.47
N ILE A 63 -2.33 -6.14 4.66
CA ILE A 63 -1.57 -5.27 3.75
C ILE A 63 -2.16 -5.45 2.35
N GLU A 64 -2.65 -4.37 1.78
CA GLU A 64 -3.15 -4.34 0.41
C GLU A 64 -2.04 -3.80 -0.51
N ALA A 65 -1.49 -4.70 -1.35
CA ALA A 65 -0.50 -4.41 -2.39
C ALA A 65 -1.01 -4.89 -3.76
N PHE A 66 -2.32 -4.76 -3.98
CA PHE A 66 -2.97 -5.11 -5.23
C PHE A 66 -2.56 -4.13 -6.33
N ARG A 67 -2.38 -4.67 -7.53
CA ARG A 67 -2.19 -3.88 -8.75
C ARG A 67 -3.23 -4.28 -9.78
N ALA A 68 -4.05 -3.32 -10.18
CA ALA A 68 -5.02 -3.52 -11.25
C ALA A 68 -4.31 -3.85 -12.58
N PRO A 69 -4.88 -4.74 -13.42
CA PRO A 69 -4.42 -4.95 -14.78
C PRO A 69 -4.51 -3.66 -15.60
N GLU A 70 -3.64 -3.53 -16.60
CA GLU A 70 -3.69 -2.42 -17.56
C GLU A 70 -5.05 -2.37 -18.27
N GLY A 71 -5.63 -1.18 -18.38
CA GLY A 71 -6.98 -0.95 -18.91
C GLY A 71 -8.11 -1.22 -17.91
N GLN A 72 -7.79 -1.65 -16.68
CA GLN A 72 -8.75 -1.90 -15.61
C GLN A 72 -8.41 -1.13 -14.33
N GLU A 73 -7.83 0.05 -14.45
CA GLU A 73 -7.29 0.84 -13.34
C GLU A 73 -8.35 1.21 -12.29
N ILE A 74 -9.62 1.27 -12.69
CA ILE A 74 -10.75 1.45 -11.77
C ILE A 74 -10.80 0.38 -10.67
N GLN A 75 -10.21 -0.79 -10.91
CA GLN A 75 -10.17 -1.87 -9.93
C GLN A 75 -9.38 -1.49 -8.67
N HIS A 76 -8.47 -0.51 -8.71
CA HIS A 76 -7.83 0.00 -7.49
C HIS A 76 -8.88 0.57 -6.51
N LEU A 77 -9.82 1.38 -7.02
CA LEU A 77 -10.90 1.94 -6.20
C LEU A 77 -11.90 0.87 -5.78
N GLN A 78 -12.27 -0.03 -6.72
CA GLN A 78 -13.22 -1.11 -6.44
C GLN A 78 -12.69 -2.09 -5.39
N ALA A 79 -11.41 -2.48 -5.48
CA ALA A 79 -10.76 -3.35 -4.51
C ALA A 79 -10.72 -2.71 -3.11
N MET A 80 -10.37 -1.42 -3.03
CA MET A 80 -10.40 -0.69 -1.77
C MET A 80 -11.80 -0.68 -1.15
N ARG A 81 -12.83 -0.34 -1.93
CA ARG A 81 -14.23 -0.36 -1.47
C ARG A 81 -14.66 -1.74 -0.99
N HIS A 82 -14.27 -2.79 -1.72
CA HIS A 82 -14.56 -4.17 -1.34
C HIS A 82 -13.92 -4.50 0.00
N LEU A 83 -12.63 -4.25 0.19
CA LEU A 83 -11.94 -4.48 1.46
C LEU A 83 -12.53 -3.66 2.60
N MET A 84 -12.87 -2.40 2.35
CA MET A 84 -13.52 -1.55 3.35
C MET A 84 -14.85 -2.14 3.81
N SER A 85 -15.68 -2.64 2.89
CA SER A 85 -16.97 -3.27 3.23
C SER A 85 -16.80 -4.57 4.03
N LEU A 86 -15.75 -5.35 3.76
CA LEU A 86 -15.46 -6.59 4.50
C LEU A 86 -14.92 -6.32 5.91
N LEU A 87 -14.30 -5.17 6.13
CA LEU A 87 -13.65 -4.80 7.38
C LEU A 87 -14.48 -3.82 8.22
N GLU A 88 -15.69 -3.47 7.77
CA GLU A 88 -16.59 -2.60 8.53
C GLU A 88 -16.87 -3.19 9.92
N GLY A 89 -16.66 -2.40 10.97
CA GLY A 89 -16.81 -2.83 12.36
C GLY A 89 -15.74 -3.82 12.86
N SER A 90 -14.75 -4.17 12.04
CA SER A 90 -13.65 -5.05 12.45
C SER A 90 -12.53 -4.26 13.14
N PRO A 91 -11.86 -4.83 14.15
CA PRO A 91 -10.64 -4.24 14.72
C PRO A 91 -9.40 -4.40 13.82
N THR A 92 -9.49 -5.18 12.75
CA THR A 92 -8.39 -5.47 11.83
C THR A 92 -7.89 -4.20 11.17
N ARG A 93 -6.57 -3.98 11.18
CA ARG A 93 -5.95 -2.84 10.54
C ARG A 93 -5.73 -3.10 9.04
N LEU A 94 -6.13 -2.16 8.20
CA LEU A 94 -5.85 -2.16 6.76
C LEU A 94 -4.69 -1.20 6.45
N ILE A 95 -3.59 -1.74 5.90
CA ILE A 95 -2.47 -0.92 5.43
C ILE A 95 -2.42 -1.02 3.90
N ALA A 96 -2.69 0.07 3.21
CA ALA A 96 -2.69 0.11 1.76
C ALA A 96 -1.38 0.65 1.19
N VAL A 97 -0.81 -0.04 0.20
CA VAL A 97 0.27 0.50 -0.62
C VAL A 97 -0.34 1.52 -1.58
N GLY A 98 -0.06 2.77 -1.31
CA GLY A 98 -0.64 3.90 -2.03
C GLY A 98 0.18 4.37 -3.23
N GLY A 99 -0.14 5.59 -3.66
CA GLY A 99 0.57 6.32 -4.70
C GLY A 99 0.71 7.81 -4.34
N THR A 100 1.61 8.52 -5.00
CA THR A 100 1.86 9.94 -4.76
C THR A 100 0.71 10.85 -5.16
N SER A 101 -0.16 10.40 -6.06
CA SER A 101 -1.28 11.18 -6.60
C SER A 101 -2.25 11.69 -5.52
N SER A 102 -2.36 10.97 -4.41
CA SER A 102 -3.22 11.33 -3.28
C SER A 102 -2.58 12.32 -2.29
N LEU A 103 -1.26 12.54 -2.36
CA LEU A 103 -0.55 13.46 -1.47
C LEU A 103 -0.88 14.92 -1.80
N TYR A 104 -0.98 15.74 -0.77
CA TYR A 104 -1.13 17.18 -0.91
C TYR A 104 0.17 17.83 -1.39
N ILE A 105 0.05 18.91 -2.17
CA ILE A 105 1.22 19.64 -2.70
C ILE A 105 1.94 20.45 -1.62
N ASP A 106 1.21 20.87 -0.58
CA ASP A 106 1.73 21.69 0.52
C ASP A 106 0.89 21.57 1.80
N ALA A 107 1.31 22.28 2.83
CA ALA A 107 0.69 22.28 4.16
C ALA A 107 -0.72 22.89 4.20
N THR A 108 -1.16 23.61 3.17
CA THR A 108 -2.54 24.14 3.10
C THR A 108 -3.55 23.02 2.84
N ARG A 109 -3.12 21.88 2.29
CA ARG A 109 -3.96 20.73 1.94
C ARG A 109 -5.15 21.08 1.05
N THR A 110 -5.01 22.08 0.19
CA THR A 110 -6.07 22.51 -0.74
C THR A 110 -6.01 21.79 -2.08
N LYS A 111 -4.81 21.35 -2.51
CA LYS A 111 -4.57 20.64 -3.77
C LYS A 111 -3.71 19.40 -3.54
N ARG A 112 -4.00 18.35 -4.30
CA ARG A 112 -3.23 17.10 -4.32
C ARG A 112 -2.39 17.01 -5.58
N GLN A 113 -1.44 16.07 -5.61
CA GLN A 113 -0.62 15.83 -6.80
C GLN A 113 -1.46 15.47 -8.03
N ILE A 114 -2.58 14.75 -7.85
CA ILE A 114 -3.48 14.41 -8.97
C ILE A 114 -4.07 15.66 -9.66
N ASP A 115 -4.25 16.74 -8.94
CA ASP A 115 -4.82 17.99 -9.48
C ASP A 115 -3.85 18.73 -10.42
N LEU A 116 -2.57 18.29 -10.46
CA LEU A 116 -1.51 18.78 -11.33
C LEU A 116 -1.23 17.86 -12.53
N VAL A 117 -1.83 16.65 -12.54
CA VAL A 117 -1.60 15.67 -13.60
C VAL A 117 -2.47 15.98 -14.81
N ASP A 118 -1.88 15.98 -16.00
CA ASP A 118 -2.64 16.09 -17.25
C ASP A 118 -3.57 14.87 -17.40
N VAL A 119 -4.84 15.13 -17.62
CA VAL A 119 -5.88 14.08 -17.75
C VAL A 119 -5.65 13.15 -18.96
N THR A 120 -4.83 13.58 -19.93
CA THR A 120 -4.44 12.79 -21.09
C THR A 120 -3.20 11.93 -20.86
N ALA A 121 -2.53 12.07 -19.70
CA ALA A 121 -1.34 11.29 -19.40
C ALA A 121 -1.69 9.78 -19.26
N PRO A 122 -0.91 8.86 -19.84
CA PRO A 122 -1.21 7.42 -19.83
C PRO A 122 -1.39 6.85 -18.41
N PHE A 123 -0.73 7.42 -17.42
CA PHE A 123 -0.83 6.98 -16.01
C PHE A 123 -1.95 7.69 -15.24
N TYR A 124 -2.67 8.65 -15.85
CA TYR A 124 -3.73 9.39 -15.15
C TYR A 124 -4.82 8.49 -14.57
N PRO A 125 -5.34 7.46 -15.28
CA PRO A 125 -6.38 6.59 -14.73
C PRO A 125 -5.96 5.90 -13.42
N VAL A 126 -4.76 5.31 -13.37
CA VAL A 126 -4.24 4.69 -12.16
C VAL A 126 -4.05 5.72 -11.04
N ALA A 127 -3.46 6.87 -11.36
CA ALA A 127 -3.25 7.95 -10.40
C ALA A 127 -4.57 8.45 -9.80
N LYS A 128 -5.59 8.63 -10.64
CA LYS A 128 -6.93 9.05 -10.23
C LYS A 128 -7.59 8.04 -9.29
N TYR A 129 -7.68 6.78 -9.69
CA TYR A 129 -8.41 5.78 -8.90
C TYR A 129 -7.69 5.44 -7.60
N MET A 130 -6.37 5.46 -7.56
CA MET A 130 -5.61 5.35 -6.30
C MET A 130 -5.83 6.57 -5.39
N SER A 131 -5.91 7.78 -5.97
CA SER A 131 -6.19 9.00 -5.20
C SER A 131 -7.62 9.01 -4.64
N ASP A 132 -8.60 8.53 -5.41
CA ASP A 132 -9.99 8.40 -4.95
C ASP A 132 -10.09 7.34 -3.82
N ALA A 133 -9.41 6.19 -3.98
CA ALA A 133 -9.34 5.14 -2.96
C ALA A 133 -8.75 5.68 -1.62
N ALA A 134 -7.69 6.50 -1.70
CA ALA A 134 -7.11 7.14 -0.51
C ALA A 134 -8.11 8.05 0.20
N LEU A 135 -8.90 8.83 -0.55
CA LEU A 135 -9.91 9.72 0.03
C LEU A 135 -11.04 8.95 0.72
N GLU A 136 -11.55 7.89 0.07
CA GLU A 136 -12.61 7.08 0.65
C GLU A 136 -12.13 6.34 1.91
N LEU A 137 -10.91 5.79 1.88
CA LEU A 137 -10.32 5.15 3.05
C LEU A 137 -10.13 6.15 4.20
N LYS A 138 -9.65 7.37 3.90
CA LYS A 138 -9.48 8.44 4.89
C LYS A 138 -10.81 8.87 5.52
N ALA A 139 -11.91 8.81 4.78
CA ALA A 139 -13.24 9.16 5.27
C ALA A 139 -13.92 8.04 6.05
N SER A 140 -13.35 6.83 6.08
CA SER A 140 -13.91 5.68 6.79
C SER A 140 -13.57 5.67 8.28
N ASP A 141 -14.29 4.82 9.03
CA ASP A 141 -14.01 4.56 10.44
C ASP A 141 -13.01 3.42 10.68
N LEU A 142 -12.43 2.85 9.62
CA LEU A 142 -11.47 1.76 9.74
C LEU A 142 -10.19 2.18 10.46
N ASN A 143 -9.54 1.22 11.11
CA ASN A 143 -8.15 1.37 11.51
C ASN A 143 -7.27 1.18 10.27
N TYR A 144 -6.83 2.26 9.66
CA TYR A 144 -6.09 2.22 8.40
C TYR A 144 -4.73 2.88 8.49
N THR A 145 -3.88 2.56 7.51
CA THR A 145 -2.73 3.37 7.09
C THR A 145 -2.72 3.39 5.56
N TYR A 146 -2.72 4.55 4.96
CA TYR A 146 -2.46 4.69 3.53
C TYR A 146 -1.01 5.12 3.35
N PHE A 147 -0.16 4.22 2.81
CA PHE A 147 1.27 4.41 2.74
C PHE A 147 1.71 4.68 1.29
N SER A 148 1.96 5.94 0.99
CA SER A 148 2.36 6.40 -0.34
C SER A 148 3.87 6.28 -0.54
N PRO A 149 4.34 5.56 -1.58
CA PRO A 149 5.76 5.60 -1.97
C PRO A 149 6.11 6.97 -2.57
N ALA A 150 7.39 7.19 -2.86
CA ALA A 150 7.85 8.31 -3.67
C ALA A 150 7.39 8.15 -5.13
N ALA A 151 7.44 9.26 -5.92
CA ALA A 151 6.99 9.26 -7.32
C ALA A 151 7.78 8.28 -8.20
N TYR A 152 9.08 8.15 -7.96
CA TYR A 152 9.88 7.09 -8.55
C TYR A 152 10.05 5.96 -7.52
N PHE A 153 9.23 4.93 -7.67
CA PHE A 153 9.18 3.74 -6.84
C PHE A 153 9.99 2.63 -7.52
N ASP A 154 11.28 2.56 -7.20
CA ASP A 154 12.27 1.77 -7.93
C ASP A 154 12.23 0.27 -7.56
N PRO A 155 11.83 -0.62 -8.48
CA PRO A 155 11.80 -2.06 -8.22
C PRO A 155 13.20 -2.71 -8.17
N ALA A 156 14.21 -2.05 -8.73
CA ALA A 156 15.59 -2.53 -8.80
C ALA A 156 16.54 -1.81 -7.83
N GLY A 157 16.04 -0.80 -7.14
CA GLY A 157 16.83 -0.03 -6.18
C GLY A 157 17.26 -0.85 -4.97
N PRO A 158 18.49 -0.61 -4.46
CA PRO A 158 19.01 -1.34 -3.30
C PRO A 158 18.25 -0.98 -2.02
N GLU A 159 18.36 -1.85 -1.03
CA GLU A 159 18.02 -1.51 0.35
C GLU A 159 19.18 -0.71 0.95
N THR A 160 18.89 0.50 1.39
CA THR A 160 19.89 1.40 1.96
C THR A 160 19.66 1.67 3.45
N GLY A 161 18.43 1.55 3.92
CA GLY A 161 18.00 1.98 5.25
C GLY A 161 18.01 3.51 5.44
N ALA A 162 18.34 4.27 4.39
CA ALA A 162 18.48 5.72 4.43
C ALA A 162 17.22 6.40 3.88
N TYR A 163 16.13 6.33 4.61
CA TYR A 163 14.84 6.93 4.24
C TYR A 163 14.23 7.70 5.41
N SER A 164 13.28 8.55 5.09
CA SER A 164 12.45 9.27 6.05
C SER A 164 10.97 9.10 5.72
N LEU A 165 10.16 8.96 6.78
CA LEU A 165 8.71 9.05 6.67
C LEU A 165 8.28 10.51 6.69
N ALA A 166 7.24 10.83 5.94
CA ALA A 166 6.57 12.12 5.93
C ALA A 166 5.07 11.94 6.09
N THR A 167 4.36 13.04 6.25
CA THR A 167 2.90 13.06 6.34
C THR A 167 2.25 12.85 4.95
N ASP A 168 0.99 13.22 4.84
CA ASP A 168 0.21 13.26 3.60
C ASP A 168 0.61 14.39 2.62
N ILE A 169 1.81 14.99 2.83
CA ILE A 169 2.34 16.04 1.97
C ILE A 169 3.45 15.47 1.07
N PHE A 170 3.38 15.78 -0.22
CA PHE A 170 4.41 15.39 -1.18
C PHE A 170 5.74 16.03 -0.82
N THR A 171 6.74 15.20 -0.54
CA THR A 171 8.05 15.64 -0.06
C THR A 171 9.14 15.19 -1.02
N LEU A 172 10.08 16.09 -1.29
CA LEU A 172 11.29 15.81 -2.03
C LEU A 172 12.47 15.66 -1.07
N ASN A 173 13.44 14.84 -1.44
CA ASN A 173 14.69 14.72 -0.69
C ASN A 173 15.59 15.96 -0.88
N ARG A 174 16.74 15.98 -0.21
CA ARG A 174 17.70 17.11 -0.28
C ARG A 174 18.24 17.38 -1.70
N SER A 175 18.19 16.40 -2.59
CA SER A 175 18.58 16.54 -4.00
C SER A 175 17.43 16.96 -4.93
N GLY A 176 16.26 17.28 -4.37
CA GLY A 176 15.07 17.68 -5.13
C GLY A 176 14.37 16.53 -5.85
N LYS A 177 14.58 15.27 -5.40
CA LYS A 177 14.00 14.08 -6.02
C LYS A 177 12.95 13.44 -5.12
N SER A 178 11.88 12.93 -5.73
CA SER A 178 10.94 12.01 -5.10
C SER A 178 11.30 10.59 -5.53
N TYR A 179 12.07 9.89 -4.70
CA TYR A 179 12.62 8.56 -4.98
C TYR A 179 12.58 7.69 -3.72
N ILE A 180 12.24 6.42 -3.90
CA ILE A 180 12.42 5.35 -2.91
C ILE A 180 12.60 4.01 -3.63
N SER A 181 13.49 3.15 -3.12
CA SER A 181 13.55 1.76 -3.56
C SER A 181 12.37 0.95 -2.99
N MET A 182 11.89 -0.06 -3.73
CA MET A 182 10.89 -0.97 -3.17
C MET A 182 11.44 -1.76 -1.97
N ALA A 183 12.74 -1.97 -1.90
CA ALA A 183 13.39 -2.64 -0.77
C ALA A 183 13.32 -1.82 0.51
N ASP A 184 13.64 -0.51 0.45
CA ASP A 184 13.51 0.40 1.59
C ASP A 184 12.05 0.61 2.00
N PHE A 185 11.13 0.74 1.01
CA PHE A 185 9.69 0.81 1.29
C PHE A 185 9.19 -0.43 2.04
N ALA A 186 9.61 -1.64 1.61
CA ALA A 186 9.23 -2.88 2.28
C ALA A 186 9.80 -2.97 3.71
N SER A 187 10.99 -2.45 3.94
CA SER A 187 11.59 -2.37 5.28
C SER A 187 10.83 -1.40 6.18
N ALA A 188 10.44 -0.23 5.67
CA ALA A 188 9.59 0.71 6.39
C ALA A 188 8.19 0.12 6.69
N MET A 189 7.58 -0.57 5.71
CA MET A 189 6.30 -1.27 5.90
C MET A 189 6.38 -2.30 7.02
N ARG A 190 7.43 -3.14 7.05
CA ARG A 190 7.69 -4.08 8.13
C ARG A 190 7.70 -3.37 9.49
N ASP A 191 8.43 -2.27 9.61
CA ASP A 191 8.59 -1.55 10.87
C ASP A 191 7.26 -0.90 11.32
N ILE A 192 6.49 -0.34 10.39
CA ILE A 192 5.14 0.20 10.66
C ILE A 192 4.20 -0.90 11.19
N VAL A 193 4.25 -2.08 10.59
CA VAL A 193 3.43 -3.23 11.01
C VAL A 193 3.83 -3.70 12.41
N LEU A 194 5.13 -3.99 12.62
CA LEU A 194 5.62 -4.58 13.86
C LEU A 194 5.51 -3.63 15.07
N ASN A 195 5.71 -2.34 14.84
CA ASN A 195 5.63 -1.33 15.90
C ASN A 195 4.21 -0.79 16.12
N GLY A 196 3.24 -1.12 15.26
CA GLY A 196 1.87 -0.65 15.36
C GLY A 196 1.70 0.86 15.21
N THR A 197 2.63 1.54 14.52
CA THR A 197 2.63 3.00 14.33
C THR A 197 1.77 3.45 13.16
N HIS A 198 1.47 4.76 13.07
CA HIS A 198 0.74 5.39 11.95
C HIS A 198 -0.68 4.85 11.74
N GLN A 199 -1.41 4.61 12.82
CA GLN A 199 -2.82 4.20 12.76
C GLN A 199 -3.70 5.40 12.42
N ARG A 200 -4.65 5.19 11.49
CA ARG A 200 -5.56 6.22 10.95
C ARG A 200 -4.82 7.40 10.31
N GLU A 201 -3.69 7.09 9.66
CA GLU A 201 -2.84 8.07 9.03
C GLU A 201 -2.65 7.79 7.53
N HIS A 202 -2.48 8.87 6.77
CA HIS A 202 -1.90 8.86 5.43
C HIS A 202 -0.48 9.39 5.54
N ILE A 203 0.48 8.54 5.20
CA ILE A 203 1.91 8.84 5.28
C ILE A 203 2.59 8.58 3.94
N SER A 204 3.76 9.16 3.78
CA SER A 204 4.64 8.95 2.63
C SER A 204 6.07 8.65 3.06
N ILE A 205 6.90 8.26 2.10
CA ILE A 205 8.31 7.92 2.30
C ILE A 205 9.15 8.44 1.15
N TYR A 206 10.38 8.85 1.46
CA TYR A 206 11.39 9.22 0.47
C TYR A 206 12.78 8.83 0.97
N GLN A 207 13.70 8.56 0.05
CA GLN A 207 15.10 8.31 0.37
C GLN A 207 15.81 9.62 0.72
N ASN A 208 16.66 9.59 1.75
CA ASN A 208 17.42 10.77 2.25
C ASN A 208 18.51 11.25 1.28
#